data_c9573d57d5a540661c8c2675f3c7e501
#
_entry.id   c9573d57d5a540661c8c2675f3c7e501
#
_cell.length_a   1.000
_cell.length_b   1.000
_cell.length_c   1.000
_cell.angle_alpha   90.00
_cell.angle_beta   90.00
_cell.angle_gamma   90.00
#
_symmetry.space_group_name_H-M   'P 1'
#
loop_
_entity.id
_entity.type
_entity.pdbx_description
1 polymer ?
#
loop_
_entity_poly.entity_id
_entity_poly.type
_entity_poly.pdbx_seq_one_letter_code
_entity_poly.pdbx_strand_id
1 'polypeptide(L)'
;MRLRTFIRQAARSRVRPVTAVLIGLGVSQVANLATTIYLHRQLAHRALELDPRLARTCELIVRCSTGMVPLEWAAIHQQHHAHTDEPGDPHSPLIEGLYEVQAHNVRLYKEAKDTPDVQRRLQVLTKNNPGQLDWLSGGRGLAIGIGTAIVVFGPIPGLIISLVHWPVYIGQSASVNGVGHAGMDAVTMKQQNLRSRVLWRIAQRFGYRNFDTPDTSWNLPPLAFATAGEGYHNNHHAQPESPTFALHPGELDLGWVVIKALQRRQLVTIRESELTSPS
;
A
#
# COMPACT_ATOMS: atom_id res chain seq x y z
N MET A 1 -19.08 -25.45 -31.21
CA MET A 1 -19.18 -26.37 -30.05
C MET A 1 -18.44 -25.87 -28.80
N ARG A 2 -17.38 -25.07 -28.91
CA ARG A 2 -16.51 -24.63 -27.76
C ARG A 2 -17.15 -23.57 -26.84
N LEU A 3 -17.90 -22.58 -27.33
CA LEU A 3 -18.50 -21.52 -26.53
C LEU A 3 -19.61 -22.01 -25.59
N ARG A 4 -20.49 -22.87 -26.06
CA ARG A 4 -21.56 -23.47 -25.24
C ARG A 4 -21.03 -24.39 -24.13
N THR A 5 -19.90 -25.09 -24.41
CA THR A 5 -19.23 -25.93 -23.41
C THR A 5 -18.56 -25.06 -22.35
N PHE A 6 -17.93 -23.95 -22.75
CA PHE A 6 -17.33 -22.98 -21.85
C PHE A 6 -18.38 -22.32 -20.94
N ILE A 7 -19.52 -21.89 -21.50
CA ILE A 7 -20.64 -21.31 -20.72
C ILE A 7 -21.23 -22.33 -19.73
N ARG A 8 -21.36 -23.60 -20.12
CA ARG A 8 -21.82 -24.66 -19.22
C ARG A 8 -20.81 -25.02 -18.13
N GLN A 9 -19.52 -24.93 -18.40
CA GLN A 9 -18.46 -25.11 -17.42
C GLN A 9 -18.36 -23.91 -16.46
N ALA A 10 -18.56 -22.67 -16.95
CA ALA A 10 -18.67 -21.48 -16.15
C ALA A 10 -19.87 -21.51 -15.19
N ALA A 11 -21.02 -22.10 -15.64
CA ALA A 11 -22.19 -22.28 -14.78
C ALA A 11 -22.00 -23.35 -13.68
N ARG A 12 -20.95 -24.15 -13.73
CA ARG A 12 -20.56 -25.15 -12.72
C ARG A 12 -19.48 -24.67 -11.77
N SER A 13 -19.25 -23.34 -11.65
CA SER A 13 -18.30 -22.83 -10.66
C SER A 13 -18.73 -23.26 -9.26
N ARG A 14 -17.83 -23.98 -8.56
CA ARG A 14 -18.07 -24.43 -7.18
C ARG A 14 -18.08 -23.27 -6.16
N VAL A 15 -17.73 -22.08 -6.60
CA VAL A 15 -17.59 -20.88 -5.75
C VAL A 15 -18.79 -19.95 -5.97
N ARG A 16 -19.55 -19.70 -4.90
CA ARG A 16 -20.69 -18.76 -4.93
C ARG A 16 -20.19 -17.31 -5.11
N PRO A 17 -20.96 -16.41 -5.76
CA PRO A 17 -20.56 -15.01 -5.94
C PRO A 17 -20.15 -14.31 -4.63
N VAL A 18 -20.90 -14.51 -3.54
CA VAL A 18 -20.56 -13.96 -2.21
C VAL A 18 -19.20 -14.46 -1.73
N THR A 19 -18.91 -15.75 -1.90
CA THR A 19 -17.61 -16.32 -1.55
C THR A 19 -16.50 -15.71 -2.40
N ALA A 20 -16.73 -15.47 -3.70
CA ALA A 20 -15.77 -14.81 -4.58
C ALA A 20 -15.49 -13.36 -4.12
N VAL A 21 -16.51 -12.62 -3.68
CA VAL A 21 -16.33 -11.28 -3.08
C VAL A 21 -15.45 -11.36 -1.83
N LEU A 22 -15.73 -12.28 -0.91
CA LEU A 22 -14.93 -12.45 0.31
C LEU A 22 -13.49 -12.83 0.01
N ILE A 23 -13.26 -13.70 -0.99
CA ILE A 23 -11.91 -14.03 -1.46
C ILE A 23 -11.23 -12.78 -2.03
N GLY A 24 -11.91 -11.96 -2.83
CA GLY A 24 -11.38 -10.71 -3.39
C GLY A 24 -10.94 -9.74 -2.30
N LEU A 25 -11.74 -9.58 -1.24
CA LEU A 25 -11.38 -8.82 -0.04
C LEU A 25 -10.15 -9.42 0.67
N GLY A 26 -10.09 -10.74 0.81
CA GLY A 26 -8.94 -11.45 1.37
C GLY A 26 -7.67 -11.24 0.55
N VAL A 27 -7.74 -11.28 -0.77
CA VAL A 27 -6.61 -10.97 -1.67
C VAL A 27 -6.12 -9.54 -1.46
N SER A 28 -7.02 -8.58 -1.23
CA SER A 28 -6.64 -7.19 -0.91
C SER A 28 -5.84 -7.11 0.39
N GLN A 29 -6.24 -7.85 1.43
CA GLN A 29 -5.49 -7.87 2.70
C GLN A 29 -4.12 -8.54 2.57
N VAL A 30 -4.01 -9.61 1.78
CA VAL A 30 -2.71 -10.25 1.48
C VAL A 30 -1.81 -9.29 0.70
N ALA A 31 -2.35 -8.56 -0.27
CA ALA A 31 -1.61 -7.52 -1.00
C ALA A 31 -1.15 -6.38 -0.08
N ASN A 32 -2.01 -5.90 0.83
CA ASN A 32 -1.64 -4.89 1.83
C ASN A 32 -0.53 -5.39 2.76
N LEU A 33 -0.61 -6.64 3.25
CA LEU A 33 0.46 -7.23 4.06
C LEU A 33 1.78 -7.31 3.29
N ALA A 34 1.77 -7.73 2.03
CA ALA A 34 2.98 -7.76 1.22
C ALA A 34 3.51 -6.34 0.96
N THR A 35 2.64 -5.35 0.74
CA THR A 35 3.02 -3.94 0.57
C THR A 35 3.65 -3.41 1.85
N THR A 36 2.98 -3.52 3.00
CA THR A 36 3.48 -2.96 4.26
C THR A 36 4.77 -3.62 4.76
N ILE A 37 4.93 -4.93 4.57
CA ILE A 37 6.11 -5.66 5.06
C ILE A 37 7.29 -5.53 4.09
N TYR A 38 7.06 -5.74 2.79
CA TYR A 38 8.14 -5.82 1.80
C TYR A 38 8.43 -4.46 1.15
N LEU A 39 7.42 -3.77 0.57
CA LEU A 39 7.69 -2.50 -0.10
C LEU A 39 8.05 -1.41 0.90
N HIS A 40 7.26 -1.29 1.95
CA HIS A 40 7.34 -0.17 2.89
C HIS A 40 8.48 -0.37 3.89
N ARG A 41 8.37 -1.38 4.76
CA ARG A 41 9.32 -1.57 5.85
C ARG A 41 10.68 -2.10 5.41
N GLN A 42 10.73 -2.99 4.39
CA GLN A 42 12.03 -3.49 3.92
C GLN A 42 12.67 -2.60 2.87
N LEU A 43 11.99 -2.35 1.72
CA LEU A 43 12.63 -1.68 0.58
C LEU A 43 12.75 -0.18 0.77
N ALA A 44 11.68 0.50 1.26
CA ALA A 44 11.69 1.95 1.41
C ALA A 44 12.48 2.39 2.65
N HIS A 45 12.16 1.85 3.84
CA HIS A 45 12.68 2.32 5.12
C HIS A 45 13.75 1.44 5.74
N ARG A 46 13.98 0.23 5.22
CA ARG A 46 15.00 -0.71 5.73
C ARG A 46 14.85 -1.03 7.22
N ALA A 47 13.64 -0.93 7.77
CA ALA A 47 13.32 -1.23 9.16
C ALA A 47 13.51 -2.73 9.52
N LEU A 48 13.46 -3.60 8.52
CA LEU A 48 13.61 -5.03 8.66
C LEU A 48 14.23 -5.67 7.40
N GLU A 49 14.64 -6.94 7.55
CA GLU A 49 15.13 -7.76 6.46
C GLU A 49 14.36 -9.09 6.45
N LEU A 50 13.82 -9.47 5.29
CA LEU A 50 13.11 -10.73 5.09
C LEU A 50 14.08 -11.83 4.64
N ASP A 51 13.79 -13.08 5.04
CA ASP A 51 14.38 -14.23 4.38
C ASP A 51 14.19 -14.12 2.85
N PRO A 52 15.20 -14.46 2.04
CA PRO A 52 15.13 -14.28 0.59
C PRO A 52 13.94 -14.97 -0.09
N ARG A 53 13.47 -16.10 0.43
CA ARG A 53 12.30 -16.82 -0.12
C ARG A 53 11.02 -16.08 0.21
N LEU A 54 10.93 -15.53 1.41
CA LEU A 54 9.78 -14.73 1.83
C LEU A 54 9.73 -13.41 1.05
N ALA A 55 10.86 -12.72 0.89
CA ALA A 55 10.97 -11.51 0.06
C ALA A 55 10.51 -11.79 -1.38
N ARG A 56 10.96 -12.90 -1.98
CA ARG A 56 10.52 -13.33 -3.31
C ARG A 56 9.02 -13.61 -3.38
N THR A 57 8.47 -14.23 -2.34
CA THR A 57 7.02 -14.48 -2.25
C THR A 57 6.23 -13.17 -2.18
N CYS A 58 6.66 -12.22 -1.36
CA CYS A 58 6.04 -10.90 -1.29
C CYS A 58 6.14 -10.14 -2.62
N GLU A 59 7.30 -10.19 -3.29
CA GLU A 59 7.48 -9.61 -4.62
C GLU A 59 6.49 -10.19 -5.64
N LEU A 60 6.33 -11.52 -5.68
CA LEU A 60 5.36 -12.18 -6.55
C LEU A 60 3.92 -11.74 -6.25
N ILE A 61 3.55 -11.70 -4.97
CA ILE A 61 2.23 -11.23 -4.54
C ILE A 61 1.99 -9.81 -5.04
N VAL A 62 2.91 -8.88 -4.78
CA VAL A 62 2.79 -7.48 -5.21
C VAL A 62 2.64 -7.38 -6.72
N ARG A 63 3.56 -7.98 -7.49
CA ARG A 63 3.55 -7.87 -8.95
C ARG A 63 2.30 -8.51 -9.58
N CYS A 64 1.84 -9.65 -9.06
CA CYS A 64 0.69 -10.37 -9.62
C CYS A 64 -0.66 -9.82 -9.17
N SER A 65 -0.76 -9.25 -7.97
CA SER A 65 -2.03 -8.72 -7.46
C SER A 65 -2.23 -7.24 -7.78
N THR A 66 -1.17 -6.43 -7.74
CA THR A 66 -1.27 -4.97 -7.87
C THR A 66 -0.69 -4.41 -9.18
N GLY A 67 0.23 -5.16 -9.82
CA GLY A 67 0.97 -4.70 -11.00
C GLY A 67 2.06 -3.68 -10.69
N MET A 68 2.29 -3.34 -9.43
CA MET A 68 3.36 -2.41 -9.04
C MET A 68 4.74 -3.02 -9.24
N VAL A 69 5.71 -2.16 -9.56
CA VAL A 69 7.13 -2.48 -9.55
C VAL A 69 7.70 -2.10 -8.19
N PRO A 70 8.17 -3.07 -7.37
CA PRO A 70 8.54 -2.81 -5.97
C PRO A 70 9.53 -1.66 -5.77
N LEU A 71 10.58 -1.60 -6.59
CA LEU A 71 11.62 -0.57 -6.45
C LEU A 71 11.15 0.81 -6.93
N GLU A 72 10.26 0.88 -7.95
CA GLU A 72 9.62 2.15 -8.35
C GLU A 72 8.77 2.68 -7.20
N TRP A 73 7.96 1.82 -6.59
CA TRP A 73 7.13 2.21 -5.44
C TRP A 73 7.98 2.73 -4.27
N ALA A 74 9.06 2.01 -3.92
CA ALA A 74 9.96 2.42 -2.85
C ALA A 74 10.66 3.76 -3.16
N ALA A 75 11.06 4.00 -4.42
CA ALA A 75 11.67 5.25 -4.84
C ALA A 75 10.70 6.43 -4.74
N ILE A 76 9.43 6.24 -5.16
CA ILE A 76 8.37 7.25 -5.04
C ILE A 76 8.09 7.55 -3.56
N HIS A 77 8.01 6.52 -2.73
CA HIS A 77 7.76 6.67 -1.30
C HIS A 77 8.91 7.40 -0.57
N GLN A 78 10.17 7.09 -0.91
CA GLN A 78 11.32 7.84 -0.41
C GLN A 78 11.33 9.29 -0.89
N GLN A 79 10.83 9.58 -2.10
CA GLN A 79 10.66 10.95 -2.59
C GLN A 79 9.60 11.69 -1.79
N HIS A 80 8.47 11.04 -1.48
CA HIS A 80 7.44 11.59 -0.61
C HIS A 80 8.00 11.99 0.76
N HIS A 81 8.71 11.08 1.46
CA HIS A 81 9.31 11.41 2.76
C HIS A 81 10.36 12.53 2.71
N ALA A 82 11.05 12.68 1.59
CA ALA A 82 12.04 13.75 1.44
C ALA A 82 11.42 15.14 1.19
N HIS A 83 10.16 15.19 0.75
CA HIS A 83 9.47 16.42 0.35
C HIS A 83 8.01 16.45 0.82
N THR A 84 7.69 15.76 1.92
CA THR A 84 6.31 15.63 2.39
C THR A 84 5.62 16.98 2.50
N ASP A 85 4.51 17.14 1.77
CA ASP A 85 3.69 18.35 1.69
C ASP A 85 4.41 19.60 1.15
N GLU A 86 5.57 19.40 0.52
CA GLU A 86 6.37 20.46 -0.13
C GLU A 86 6.44 20.25 -1.65
N PRO A 87 6.86 21.26 -2.44
CA PRO A 87 7.10 21.08 -3.87
C PRO A 87 8.07 19.91 -4.13
N GLY A 88 7.63 18.95 -4.94
CA GLY A 88 8.37 17.72 -5.20
C GLY A 88 7.79 16.48 -4.51
N ASP A 89 6.77 16.65 -3.67
CA ASP A 89 5.99 15.52 -3.14
C ASP A 89 5.15 14.90 -4.27
N PRO A 90 5.28 13.58 -4.50
CA PRO A 90 4.54 12.88 -5.56
C PRO A 90 3.01 12.90 -5.42
N HIS A 91 2.48 13.12 -4.24
CA HIS A 91 1.04 12.96 -3.97
C HIS A 91 0.53 13.75 -2.76
N SER A 92 1.07 14.95 -2.52
CA SER A 92 0.59 15.78 -1.40
C SER A 92 -0.84 16.27 -1.62
N PRO A 93 -1.76 16.04 -0.67
CA PRO A 93 -3.09 16.64 -0.70
C PRO A 93 -3.12 18.16 -0.58
N LEU A 94 -2.06 18.78 -0.04
CA LEU A 94 -1.92 20.25 0.00
C LEU A 94 -1.71 20.83 -1.40
N ILE A 95 -0.94 20.13 -2.24
CA ILE A 95 -0.54 20.58 -3.58
C ILE A 95 -1.57 20.15 -4.62
N GLU A 96 -1.86 18.86 -4.67
CA GLU A 96 -2.75 18.25 -5.67
C GLU A 96 -4.23 18.39 -5.31
N GLY A 97 -4.56 18.49 -4.04
CA GLY A 97 -5.91 18.40 -3.52
C GLY A 97 -6.27 17.00 -3.02
N LEU A 98 -6.95 16.94 -1.88
CA LEU A 98 -7.27 15.66 -1.20
C LEU A 98 -8.07 14.70 -2.10
N TYR A 99 -9.08 15.23 -2.81
CA TYR A 99 -9.87 14.40 -3.72
C TYR A 99 -9.04 13.90 -4.91
N GLU A 100 -8.12 14.72 -5.41
CA GLU A 100 -7.26 14.37 -6.55
C GLU A 100 -6.34 13.22 -6.19
N VAL A 101 -5.69 13.28 -5.03
CA VAL A 101 -4.87 12.18 -4.52
C VAL A 101 -5.71 10.91 -4.31
N GLN A 102 -6.91 11.04 -3.73
CA GLN A 102 -7.79 9.91 -3.49
C GLN A 102 -8.31 9.24 -4.77
N ALA A 103 -8.67 10.02 -5.78
CA ALA A 103 -9.32 9.51 -6.99
C ALA A 103 -8.32 9.16 -8.10
N HIS A 104 -7.16 9.82 -8.15
CA HIS A 104 -6.21 9.71 -9.24
C HIS A 104 -4.82 9.22 -8.80
N ASN A 105 -4.75 8.51 -7.68
CA ASN A 105 -3.50 7.97 -7.12
C ASN A 105 -2.65 7.21 -8.16
N VAL A 106 -3.28 6.39 -9.02
CA VAL A 106 -2.58 5.64 -10.08
C VAL A 106 -1.97 6.58 -11.14
N ARG A 107 -2.61 7.71 -11.45
CA ARG A 107 -2.07 8.72 -12.37
C ARG A 107 -0.85 9.40 -11.75
N LEU A 108 -0.99 9.87 -10.51
CA LEU A 108 0.10 10.50 -9.75
C LEU A 108 1.32 9.58 -9.63
N TYR A 109 1.11 8.28 -9.33
CA TYR A 109 2.17 7.28 -9.32
C TYR A 109 2.91 7.21 -10.68
N LYS A 110 2.17 7.16 -11.80
CA LYS A 110 2.76 7.08 -13.14
C LYS A 110 3.54 8.35 -13.51
N GLU A 111 3.07 9.51 -13.11
CA GLU A 111 3.74 10.80 -13.33
C GLU A 111 5.01 10.89 -12.47
N ALA A 112 4.91 10.53 -11.20
CA ALA A 112 6.03 10.59 -10.26
C ALA A 112 7.20 9.70 -10.66
N LYS A 113 6.94 8.47 -11.12
CA LYS A 113 8.00 7.51 -11.46
C LYS A 113 8.96 8.01 -12.53
N ASP A 114 8.51 8.88 -13.44
CA ASP A 114 9.30 9.39 -14.56
C ASP A 114 10.05 10.70 -14.20
N THR A 115 9.91 11.21 -12.97
CA THR A 115 10.64 12.40 -12.51
C THR A 115 12.12 12.10 -12.28
N PRO A 116 13.02 13.09 -12.53
CA PRO A 116 14.47 12.87 -12.35
C PRO A 116 14.88 12.46 -10.94
N ASP A 117 14.20 12.99 -9.90
CA ASP A 117 14.50 12.69 -8.50
C ASP A 117 14.15 11.26 -8.15
N VAL A 118 12.97 10.79 -8.54
CA VAL A 118 12.54 9.39 -8.36
C VAL A 118 13.45 8.45 -9.15
N GLN A 119 13.83 8.81 -10.38
CA GLN A 119 14.74 7.99 -11.19
C GLN A 119 16.13 7.85 -10.56
N ARG A 120 16.68 8.91 -9.95
CA ARG A 120 17.94 8.82 -9.20
C ARG A 120 17.84 7.87 -7.99
N ARG A 121 16.75 7.93 -7.23
CA ARG A 121 16.48 7.00 -6.11
C ARG A 121 16.34 5.56 -6.60
N LEU A 122 15.60 5.37 -7.69
CA LEU A 122 15.39 4.06 -8.30
C LEU A 122 16.72 3.43 -8.74
N GLN A 123 17.65 4.18 -9.34
CA GLN A 123 18.99 3.69 -9.69
C GLN A 123 19.75 3.18 -8.46
N VAL A 124 19.72 3.91 -7.34
CA VAL A 124 20.37 3.48 -6.10
C VAL A 124 19.72 2.22 -5.55
N LEU A 125 18.38 2.18 -5.51
CA LEU A 125 17.64 1.01 -5.03
C LEU A 125 17.91 -0.22 -5.89
N THR A 126 17.94 -0.08 -7.22
CA THR A 126 18.23 -1.19 -8.16
C THR A 126 19.62 -1.75 -7.94
N LYS A 127 20.63 -0.90 -7.75
CA LYS A 127 22.00 -1.34 -7.46
C LYS A 127 22.08 -2.15 -6.16
N ASN A 128 21.30 -1.75 -5.14
CA ASN A 128 21.33 -2.36 -3.81
C ASN A 128 20.42 -3.59 -3.67
N ASN A 129 19.50 -3.82 -4.61
CA ASN A 129 18.53 -4.93 -4.59
C ASN A 129 18.53 -5.68 -5.94
N PRO A 130 19.61 -6.39 -6.28
CA PRO A 130 19.71 -7.13 -7.54
C PRO A 130 18.73 -8.30 -7.57
N GLY A 131 18.42 -8.78 -8.77
CA GLY A 131 17.66 -10.01 -8.97
C GLY A 131 16.15 -9.89 -8.80
N GLN A 132 15.59 -8.69 -9.00
CA GLN A 132 14.13 -8.48 -9.04
C GLN A 132 13.49 -9.24 -10.21
N LEU A 133 12.18 -9.55 -10.07
CA LEU A 133 11.38 -10.23 -11.10
C LEU A 133 10.91 -9.26 -12.21
N ASP A 134 11.83 -8.56 -12.87
CA ASP A 134 11.50 -7.49 -13.82
C ASP A 134 10.70 -7.97 -15.02
N TRP A 135 10.80 -9.25 -15.38
CA TRP A 135 9.98 -9.87 -16.41
C TRP A 135 8.47 -9.90 -16.07
N LEU A 136 8.10 -9.78 -14.77
CA LEU A 136 6.72 -9.63 -14.29
C LEU A 136 6.24 -8.17 -14.22
N SER A 137 7.01 -7.22 -14.72
CA SER A 137 6.66 -5.80 -14.65
C SER A 137 5.41 -5.47 -15.46
N GLY A 138 4.65 -4.48 -14.98
CA GLY A 138 3.46 -3.94 -15.63
C GLY A 138 2.33 -4.97 -15.80
N GLY A 139 1.68 -4.95 -16.96
CA GLY A 139 0.52 -5.77 -17.22
C GLY A 139 0.76 -7.29 -17.22
N ARG A 140 2.01 -7.75 -17.32
CA ARG A 140 2.32 -9.20 -17.29
C ARG A 140 1.99 -9.83 -15.92
N GLY A 141 2.42 -9.19 -14.83
CA GLY A 141 2.10 -9.65 -13.48
C GLY A 141 0.59 -9.72 -13.26
N LEU A 142 -0.13 -8.64 -13.60
CA LEU A 142 -1.59 -8.60 -13.49
C LEU A 142 -2.27 -9.69 -14.33
N ALA A 143 -1.84 -9.90 -15.57
CA ALA A 143 -2.40 -10.95 -16.43
C ALA A 143 -2.22 -12.35 -15.82
N ILE A 144 -1.06 -12.61 -15.21
CA ILE A 144 -0.80 -13.88 -14.49
C ILE A 144 -1.70 -13.98 -13.25
N GLY A 145 -1.85 -12.91 -12.46
CA GLY A 145 -2.72 -12.90 -11.28
C GLY A 145 -4.17 -13.17 -11.63
N ILE A 146 -4.72 -12.47 -12.63
CA ILE A 146 -6.08 -12.69 -13.14
C ILE A 146 -6.22 -14.11 -13.69
N GLY A 147 -5.26 -14.54 -14.53
CA GLY A 147 -5.26 -15.89 -15.10
C GLY A 147 -5.26 -16.97 -14.03
N THR A 148 -4.46 -16.79 -12.98
CA THR A 148 -4.43 -17.69 -11.81
C THR A 148 -5.80 -17.74 -11.11
N ALA A 149 -6.43 -16.59 -10.85
CA ALA A 149 -7.76 -16.55 -10.25
C ALA A 149 -8.81 -17.26 -11.11
N ILE A 150 -8.75 -17.07 -12.44
CA ILE A 150 -9.63 -17.74 -13.39
C ILE A 150 -9.41 -19.27 -13.41
N VAL A 151 -8.17 -19.72 -13.41
CA VAL A 151 -7.82 -21.14 -13.44
C VAL A 151 -8.22 -21.84 -12.14
N VAL A 152 -7.96 -21.19 -10.98
CA VAL A 152 -8.22 -21.79 -9.66
C VAL A 152 -9.71 -21.79 -9.31
N PHE A 153 -10.42 -20.69 -9.56
CA PHE A 153 -11.79 -20.50 -9.09
C PHE A 153 -12.84 -20.60 -10.19
N GLY A 154 -12.43 -20.66 -11.45
CA GLY A 154 -13.29 -20.59 -12.63
C GLY A 154 -13.45 -19.16 -13.17
N PRO A 155 -13.93 -19.01 -14.42
CA PRO A 155 -13.92 -17.72 -15.13
C PRO A 155 -14.70 -16.60 -14.39
N ILE A 156 -15.96 -16.89 -14.02
CA ILE A 156 -16.82 -15.89 -13.37
C ILE A 156 -16.33 -15.53 -11.96
N PRO A 157 -16.08 -16.50 -11.04
CA PRO A 157 -15.54 -16.14 -9.73
C PRO A 157 -14.17 -15.50 -9.79
N GLY A 158 -13.27 -15.95 -10.68
CA GLY A 158 -11.95 -15.34 -10.84
C GLY A 158 -12.02 -13.87 -11.28
N LEU A 159 -12.94 -13.53 -12.18
CA LEU A 159 -13.21 -12.15 -12.55
C LEU A 159 -13.82 -11.35 -11.39
N ILE A 160 -14.78 -11.90 -10.65
CA ILE A 160 -15.36 -11.24 -9.46
C ILE A 160 -14.26 -10.93 -8.43
N ILE A 161 -13.39 -11.91 -8.12
CA ILE A 161 -12.26 -11.74 -7.21
C ILE A 161 -11.39 -10.56 -7.65
N SER A 162 -11.02 -10.49 -8.92
CA SER A 162 -10.18 -9.42 -9.46
C SER A 162 -10.86 -8.06 -9.43
N LEU A 163 -12.15 -8.01 -9.83
CA LEU A 163 -12.96 -6.78 -9.86
C LEU A 163 -13.28 -6.23 -8.46
N VAL A 164 -13.28 -7.07 -7.43
CA VAL A 164 -13.40 -6.65 -6.03
C VAL A 164 -12.04 -6.21 -5.49
N HIS A 165 -11.00 -7.02 -5.71
CA HIS A 165 -9.66 -6.76 -5.18
C HIS A 165 -9.10 -5.39 -5.62
N TRP A 166 -9.10 -5.09 -6.91
CA TRP A 166 -8.42 -3.89 -7.40
C TRP A 166 -8.99 -2.58 -6.87
N PRO A 167 -10.32 -2.30 -6.95
CA PRO A 167 -10.85 -1.05 -6.39
C PRO A 167 -10.61 -0.93 -4.88
N VAL A 168 -10.71 -2.05 -4.16
CA VAL A 168 -10.47 -2.07 -2.70
C VAL A 168 -9.01 -1.76 -2.41
N TYR A 169 -8.06 -2.45 -3.04
CA TYR A 169 -6.64 -2.22 -2.82
C TYR A 169 -6.19 -0.80 -3.22
N ILE A 170 -6.59 -0.35 -4.43
CA ILE A 170 -6.27 1.01 -4.91
C ILE A 170 -6.88 2.06 -4.00
N GLY A 171 -8.14 1.88 -3.58
CA GLY A 171 -8.82 2.80 -2.68
C GLY A 171 -8.14 2.88 -1.30
N GLN A 172 -7.70 1.76 -0.75
CA GLN A 172 -6.96 1.70 0.51
C GLN A 172 -5.59 2.39 0.40
N SER A 173 -4.82 2.09 -0.66
CA SER A 173 -3.53 2.74 -0.93
C SER A 173 -3.69 4.26 -1.11
N ALA A 174 -4.67 4.68 -1.92
CA ALA A 174 -4.99 6.10 -2.11
C ALA A 174 -5.42 6.79 -0.80
N SER A 175 -6.10 6.06 0.10
CA SER A 175 -6.51 6.61 1.38
C SER A 175 -5.34 6.83 2.33
N VAL A 176 -4.30 6.00 2.29
CA VAL A 176 -3.07 6.23 3.05
C VAL A 176 -2.40 7.53 2.58
N ASN A 177 -2.24 7.69 1.27
CA ASN A 177 -1.60 8.88 0.69
C ASN A 177 -2.47 10.15 0.80
N GLY A 178 -3.79 10.02 0.67
CA GLY A 178 -4.74 11.13 0.71
C GLY A 178 -5.25 11.43 2.12
N VAL A 179 -6.18 10.62 2.62
CA VAL A 179 -6.78 10.87 3.94
C VAL A 179 -5.78 10.70 5.09
N GLY A 180 -4.70 9.93 4.91
CA GLY A 180 -3.58 9.87 5.85
C GLY A 180 -2.84 11.21 6.01
N HIS A 181 -2.96 12.13 5.05
CA HIS A 181 -2.47 13.51 5.09
C HIS A 181 -3.61 14.55 5.20
N ALA A 182 -4.75 14.18 5.78
CA ALA A 182 -5.87 15.11 5.96
C ALA A 182 -5.77 15.99 7.23
N GLY A 183 -4.60 16.08 7.86
CA GLY A 183 -4.33 16.92 9.04
C GLY A 183 -4.27 18.43 8.77
N MET A 184 -4.71 18.87 7.58
CA MET A 184 -4.81 20.28 7.18
C MET A 184 -5.76 21.05 8.07
N ASP A 185 -5.46 22.34 8.27
CA ASP A 185 -6.34 23.23 8.98
C ASP A 185 -7.62 23.58 8.18
N ALA A 186 -8.61 24.15 8.87
CA ALA A 186 -9.88 24.48 8.26
C ALA A 186 -9.78 25.62 7.22
N VAL A 187 -8.77 26.47 7.29
CA VAL A 187 -8.56 27.58 6.34
C VAL A 187 -8.05 27.02 5.01
N THR A 188 -7.01 26.19 5.06
CA THR A 188 -6.49 25.47 3.89
C THR A 188 -7.58 24.63 3.23
N MET A 189 -8.38 23.91 4.04
CA MET A 189 -9.43 23.05 3.51
C MET A 189 -10.59 23.83 2.85
N LYS A 190 -10.87 25.07 3.26
CA LYS A 190 -11.87 25.92 2.58
C LYS A 190 -11.49 26.27 1.15
N GLN A 191 -10.20 26.27 0.81
CA GLN A 191 -9.71 26.55 -0.54
C GLN A 191 -9.84 25.33 -1.45
N GLN A 192 -10.03 24.14 -0.89
CA GLN A 192 -10.21 22.92 -1.65
C GLN A 192 -11.63 22.72 -2.18
N ASN A 193 -11.81 21.87 -3.17
CA ASN A 193 -13.11 21.54 -3.74
C ASN A 193 -14.05 20.86 -2.73
N LEU A 194 -15.35 20.80 -3.06
CA LEU A 194 -16.38 20.22 -2.17
C LEU A 194 -16.09 18.75 -1.83
N ARG A 195 -15.59 17.96 -2.77
CA ARG A 195 -15.29 16.53 -2.57
C ARG A 195 -14.16 16.34 -1.56
N SER A 196 -13.08 17.13 -1.67
CA SER A 196 -12.00 17.18 -0.68
C SER A 196 -12.54 17.53 0.72
N ARG A 197 -13.40 18.53 0.82
CA ARG A 197 -13.99 18.94 2.12
C ARG A 197 -14.85 17.85 2.76
N VAL A 198 -15.57 17.06 1.95
CA VAL A 198 -16.35 15.92 2.47
C VAL A 198 -15.43 14.84 3.01
N LEU A 199 -14.41 14.45 2.27
CA LEU A 199 -13.41 13.46 2.70
C LEU A 199 -12.71 13.91 3.99
N TRP A 200 -12.29 15.17 4.04
CA TRP A 200 -11.66 15.77 5.22
C TRP A 200 -12.56 15.69 6.47
N ARG A 201 -13.84 16.06 6.35
CA ARG A 201 -14.79 15.99 7.46
C ARG A 201 -14.99 14.58 8.00
N ILE A 202 -14.93 13.58 7.11
CA ILE A 202 -14.99 12.16 7.51
C ILE A 202 -13.72 11.78 8.27
N ALA A 203 -12.55 12.13 7.74
CA ALA A 203 -11.26 11.84 8.37
C ALA A 203 -11.15 12.49 9.76
N GLN A 204 -11.62 13.73 9.92
CA GLN A 204 -11.63 14.48 11.17
C GLN A 204 -12.33 13.75 12.33
N ARG A 205 -13.27 12.85 12.04
CA ARG A 205 -14.00 12.10 13.08
C ARG A 205 -13.16 11.01 13.75
N PHE A 206 -12.14 10.53 13.06
CA PHE A 206 -11.35 9.37 13.49
C PHE A 206 -9.86 9.69 13.59
N GLY A 207 -9.45 10.82 13.02
CA GLY A 207 -8.05 11.20 12.92
C GLY A 207 -7.53 11.85 14.20
N TYR A 208 -6.27 11.55 14.50
CA TYR A 208 -5.51 12.20 15.58
C TYR A 208 -4.02 12.21 15.23
N ARG A 209 -3.25 12.97 16.01
CA ARG A 209 -1.78 13.02 15.90
C ARG A 209 -1.18 12.68 17.25
N ASN A 210 -0.11 11.88 17.23
CA ASN A 210 0.72 11.61 18.39
C ASN A 210 1.98 12.49 18.41
N PHE A 211 2.40 12.94 17.24
CA PHE A 211 3.65 13.69 17.05
C PHE A 211 3.37 14.98 16.30
N ASP A 212 4.08 16.02 16.68
CA ASP A 212 4.07 17.32 15.99
C ASP A 212 5.09 17.30 14.83
N THR A 213 4.75 16.55 13.76
CA THR A 213 5.52 16.55 12.51
C THR A 213 5.18 17.78 11.68
N PRO A 214 6.11 18.29 10.85
CA PRO A 214 5.88 19.50 10.03
C PRO A 214 4.87 19.29 8.89
N ASP A 215 4.50 18.05 8.63
CA ASP A 215 3.55 17.64 7.59
C ASP A 215 2.10 17.54 8.09
N THR A 216 1.17 17.17 7.21
CA THR A 216 -0.26 17.01 7.52
C THR A 216 -0.67 15.57 7.82
N SER A 217 0.28 14.68 8.13
CA SER A 217 0.01 13.27 8.41
C SER A 217 -0.89 13.08 9.63
N TRP A 218 -1.78 12.08 9.56
CA TRP A 218 -2.75 11.72 10.60
C TRP A 218 -2.77 10.22 10.88
N ASN A 219 -3.05 9.86 12.13
CA ASN A 219 -3.38 8.51 12.53
C ASN A 219 -4.88 8.28 12.38
N LEU A 220 -5.26 7.27 11.63
CA LEU A 220 -6.64 6.89 11.32
C LEU A 220 -6.84 5.40 11.65
N PRO A 221 -7.27 5.04 12.89
CA PRO A 221 -7.38 3.64 13.32
C PRO A 221 -8.21 2.74 12.39
N PRO A 222 -9.38 3.18 11.85
CA PRO A 222 -10.11 2.35 10.89
C PRO A 222 -9.31 2.05 9.62
N LEU A 223 -8.55 3.04 9.12
CA LEU A 223 -7.67 2.85 7.98
C LEU A 223 -6.47 1.96 8.34
N ALA A 224 -5.88 2.14 9.52
CA ALA A 224 -4.78 1.31 10.01
C ALA A 224 -5.18 -0.16 10.09
N PHE A 225 -6.38 -0.46 10.58
CA PHE A 225 -6.91 -1.82 10.58
C PHE A 225 -7.08 -2.37 9.17
N ALA A 226 -7.63 -1.58 8.24
CA ALA A 226 -7.88 -1.99 6.86
C ALA A 226 -6.60 -2.16 6.03
N THR A 227 -5.51 -1.46 6.38
CA THR A 227 -4.25 -1.39 5.62
C THR A 227 -3.05 -2.00 6.35
N ALA A 228 -3.31 -2.88 7.33
CA ALA A 228 -2.28 -3.57 8.10
C ALA A 228 -1.25 -2.63 8.77
N GLY A 229 -1.73 -1.52 9.34
CA GLY A 229 -0.93 -0.55 10.10
C GLY A 229 -0.68 0.77 9.40
N GLU A 230 -0.72 0.84 8.06
CA GLU A 230 -0.36 2.03 7.27
C GLU A 230 -1.16 3.30 7.64
N GLY A 231 -2.38 3.15 8.17
CA GLY A 231 -3.20 4.26 8.61
C GLY A 231 -2.72 4.94 9.90
N TYR A 232 -1.70 4.43 10.61
CA TYR A 232 -0.98 5.18 11.66
C TYR A 232 0.09 6.07 11.03
N HIS A 233 -0.33 6.94 10.15
CA HIS A 233 0.55 7.64 9.24
C HIS A 233 1.36 8.76 9.89
N ASN A 234 0.82 9.46 10.90
CA ASN A 234 1.57 10.42 11.69
C ASN A 234 2.67 9.75 12.53
N ASN A 235 2.39 8.58 13.12
CA ASN A 235 3.41 7.81 13.81
C ASN A 235 4.54 7.40 12.85
N HIS A 236 4.16 6.94 11.65
CA HIS A 236 5.11 6.55 10.62
C HIS A 236 5.98 7.73 10.15
N HIS A 237 5.40 8.90 9.90
CA HIS A 237 6.14 10.10 9.51
C HIS A 237 7.09 10.59 10.61
N ALA A 238 6.71 10.43 11.88
CA ALA A 238 7.58 10.76 13.01
C ALA A 238 8.74 9.76 13.18
N GLN A 239 8.51 8.48 12.88
CA GLN A 239 9.51 7.41 13.05
C GLN A 239 9.49 6.45 11.85
N PRO A 240 9.96 6.88 10.66
CA PRO A 240 9.84 6.11 9.42
C PRO A 240 10.62 4.79 9.43
N GLU A 241 11.71 4.70 10.21
CA GLU A 241 12.52 3.49 10.35
C GLU A 241 11.97 2.51 11.41
N SER A 242 10.88 2.86 12.11
CA SER A 242 10.25 1.96 13.06
C SER A 242 9.64 0.75 12.35
N PRO A 243 9.90 -0.49 12.83
CA PRO A 243 9.27 -1.68 12.27
C PRO A 243 7.80 -1.82 12.66
N THR A 244 7.31 -0.99 13.60
CA THR A 244 5.89 -0.90 13.98
C THR A 244 5.38 0.52 13.82
N PHE A 245 4.13 0.66 13.38
CA PHE A 245 3.45 1.96 13.31
C PHE A 245 2.52 2.20 14.51
N ALA A 246 2.28 1.18 15.33
CA ALA A 246 1.58 1.32 16.61
C ALA A 246 2.61 1.74 17.68
N LEU A 247 2.67 3.03 17.98
CA LEU A 247 3.65 3.62 18.89
C LEU A 247 3.03 4.01 20.24
N HIS A 248 1.70 3.97 20.37
CA HIS A 248 0.99 4.30 21.60
C HIS A 248 0.08 3.16 22.07
N PRO A 249 -0.19 3.06 23.39
CA PRO A 249 -1.13 2.10 23.93
C PRO A 249 -2.51 2.19 23.27
N GLY A 250 -3.08 1.04 22.91
CA GLY A 250 -4.39 0.96 22.25
C GLY A 250 -4.34 0.98 20.73
N GLU A 251 -3.20 1.25 20.10
CA GLU A 251 -3.01 1.12 18.67
C GLU A 251 -2.75 -0.33 18.27
N LEU A 252 -3.31 -0.77 17.16
CA LEU A 252 -3.16 -2.13 16.63
C LEU A 252 -2.61 -2.10 15.21
N ASP A 253 -1.33 -2.45 15.06
CA ASP A 253 -0.67 -2.67 13.78
C ASP A 253 -0.68 -4.17 13.43
N LEU A 254 -1.60 -4.57 12.52
CA LEU A 254 -1.70 -5.96 12.07
C LEU A 254 -0.44 -6.41 11.29
N GLY A 255 0.21 -5.51 10.57
CA GLY A 255 1.49 -5.78 9.91
C GLY A 255 2.56 -6.15 10.93
N TRP A 256 2.63 -5.43 12.03
CA TRP A 256 3.54 -5.73 13.13
C TRP A 256 3.25 -7.09 13.81
N VAL A 257 1.97 -7.42 14.01
CA VAL A 257 1.59 -8.75 14.55
C VAL A 257 2.13 -9.86 13.65
N VAL A 258 2.00 -9.72 12.32
CA VAL A 258 2.52 -10.69 11.36
C VAL A 258 4.06 -10.71 11.39
N ILE A 259 4.72 -9.54 11.39
CA ILE A 259 6.19 -9.42 11.48
C ILE A 259 6.71 -10.17 12.71
N LYS A 260 6.11 -9.98 13.89
CA LYS A 260 6.50 -10.68 15.12
C LYS A 260 6.33 -12.20 15.00
N ALA A 261 5.28 -12.67 14.34
CA ALA A 261 5.08 -14.10 14.09
C ALA A 261 6.14 -14.68 13.14
N LEU A 262 6.52 -13.92 12.10
CA LEU A 262 7.58 -14.29 11.16
C LEU A 262 8.97 -14.24 11.81
N GLN A 263 9.24 -13.25 12.67
CA GLN A 263 10.47 -13.13 13.43
C GLN A 263 10.69 -14.36 14.34
N ARG A 264 9.66 -14.83 15.03
CA ARG A 264 9.73 -16.06 15.86
C ARG A 264 10.10 -17.31 15.05
N ARG A 265 9.85 -17.28 13.73
CA ARG A 265 10.22 -18.34 12.77
C ARG A 265 11.53 -18.06 12.04
N GLN A 266 12.28 -17.03 12.43
CA GLN A 266 13.54 -16.60 11.81
C GLN A 266 13.40 -16.23 10.31
N LEU A 267 12.19 -15.84 9.88
CA LEU A 267 11.92 -15.40 8.51
C LEU A 267 12.04 -13.87 8.34
N VAL A 268 12.19 -13.15 9.46
CA VAL A 268 12.37 -11.70 9.50
C VAL A 268 13.39 -11.35 10.55
N THR A 269 14.36 -10.51 10.20
CA THR A 269 15.27 -9.84 11.13
C THR A 269 14.87 -8.37 11.22
N ILE A 270 14.63 -7.89 12.43
CA ILE A 270 14.37 -6.48 12.68
C ILE A 270 15.71 -5.79 12.78
N ARG A 271 15.90 -4.71 12.03
CA ARG A 271 17.07 -3.85 12.17
C ARG A 271 16.85 -2.95 13.39
N GLU A 272 17.81 -2.95 14.29
CA GLU A 272 17.83 -1.97 15.36
C GLU A 272 18.12 -0.61 14.70
N SER A 273 17.12 0.28 14.64
CA SER A 273 17.40 1.68 14.40
C SER A 273 18.22 2.18 15.60
N GLU A 274 19.24 2.98 15.37
CA GLU A 274 20.00 3.66 16.44
C GLU A 274 19.14 4.67 17.22
N LEU A 275 17.83 4.52 17.20
CA LEU A 275 16.89 5.29 17.98
C LEU A 275 17.05 4.91 19.46
N THR A 276 18.03 5.57 20.06
CA THR A 276 18.21 5.89 21.47
C THR A 276 17.10 5.37 22.39
N SER A 277 17.53 4.53 23.34
CA SER A 277 16.83 4.30 24.60
C SER A 277 16.32 5.66 25.15
N PRO A 278 15.06 5.75 25.58
CA PRO A 278 14.60 6.94 26.25
C PRO A 278 15.47 7.17 27.48
N SER A 279 16.19 8.30 27.50
CA SER A 279 16.92 8.80 28.64
C SER A 279 15.98 9.21 29.77
#